data_57b3e7eac8eea02cc536b2ce93ad0ea8
#
_entry.id   57b3e7eac8eea02cc536b2ce93ad0ea8
#
_cell.length_a   1.000
_cell.length_b   1.000
_cell.length_c   1.000
_cell.angle_alpha   90.00
_cell.angle_beta   90.00
_cell.angle_gamma   90.00
#
_symmetry.space_group_name_H-M   'P 1'
#
loop_
_entity.id
_entity.type
_entity.pdbx_description
1 polymer ?
#
loop_
_entity_poly.entity_id
_entity_poly.type
_entity_poly.pdbx_seq_one_letter_code
_entity_poly.pdbx_strand_id
1 'polypeptide(L)'
;MKSRTILIACTGLALTAASDTQLQPGLWEIVNTPGVATLDGRELDDLPLGPIKTQQVCLPAAELADPARFFARDTAADCRIVSSSLAAGQVIIVGACPNPEEGNEGALELKGRYEPTSYQLDFATRAEDFQGVMTFSGKLTGRRIGECTK
;
A
#
# COMPACT_ATOMS: atom_id res chain seq x y z
N MET A 1 -15.89 -39.85 58.08
CA MET A 1 -16.38 -39.32 56.80
C MET A 1 -15.45 -38.18 56.37
N LYS A 2 -14.57 -38.38 55.37
CA LYS A 2 -13.63 -37.35 54.90
C LYS A 2 -14.21 -36.77 53.60
N SER A 3 -14.65 -35.49 53.67
CA SER A 3 -15.13 -34.74 52.51
C SER A 3 -13.96 -34.29 51.68
N ARG A 4 -13.89 -34.70 50.37
CA ARG A 4 -12.91 -34.25 49.40
C ARG A 4 -13.50 -33.12 48.58
N THR A 5 -13.02 -31.92 48.79
CA THR A 5 -13.36 -30.75 47.96
C THR A 5 -12.53 -30.81 46.64
N ILE A 6 -13.21 -30.90 45.51
CA ILE A 6 -12.60 -30.87 44.17
C ILE A 6 -12.62 -29.39 43.72
N LEU A 7 -11.44 -28.79 43.56
CA LEU A 7 -11.27 -27.50 42.92
C LEU A 7 -11.21 -27.71 41.42
N ILE A 8 -12.22 -27.23 40.70
CA ILE A 8 -12.20 -27.16 39.23
C ILE A 8 -11.55 -25.84 38.83
N ALA A 9 -10.34 -25.90 38.30
CA ALA A 9 -9.68 -24.74 37.72
C ALA A 9 -10.20 -24.53 36.28
N CYS A 10 -11.01 -23.50 36.07
CA CYS A 10 -11.40 -23.03 34.73
C CYS A 10 -10.23 -22.25 34.11
N THR A 11 -9.47 -22.91 33.25
CA THR A 11 -8.48 -22.24 32.36
C THR A 11 -9.25 -21.51 31.24
N GLY A 12 -9.39 -20.19 31.40
CA GLY A 12 -9.96 -19.33 30.35
C GLY A 12 -8.96 -19.25 29.17
N LEU A 13 -9.31 -19.84 28.03
CA LEU A 13 -8.66 -19.55 26.75
C LEU A 13 -9.01 -18.11 26.37
N ALA A 14 -8.04 -17.20 26.46
CA ALA A 14 -8.16 -15.89 25.82
C ALA A 14 -8.06 -16.10 24.30
N LEU A 15 -9.19 -16.10 23.62
CA LEU A 15 -9.23 -15.92 22.17
C LEU A 15 -8.75 -14.50 21.87
N THR A 16 -7.51 -14.36 21.47
CA THR A 16 -7.03 -13.14 20.80
C THR A 16 -7.69 -13.12 19.43
N ALA A 17 -8.80 -12.36 19.31
CA ALA A 17 -9.36 -12.02 18.02
C ALA A 17 -8.27 -11.28 17.26
N ALA A 18 -7.74 -11.89 16.19
CA ALA A 18 -6.96 -11.17 15.19
C ALA A 18 -7.90 -10.10 14.63
N SER A 19 -7.65 -8.84 14.97
CA SER A 19 -8.37 -7.72 14.38
C SER A 19 -8.03 -7.73 12.89
N ASP A 20 -8.98 -8.11 12.05
CA ASP A 20 -8.88 -7.90 10.61
C ASP A 20 -8.77 -6.39 10.41
N THR A 21 -7.55 -5.94 10.17
CA THR A 21 -7.28 -4.55 9.87
C THR A 21 -7.82 -4.29 8.47
N GLN A 22 -8.98 -3.64 8.39
CA GLN A 22 -9.60 -3.28 7.12
C GLN A 22 -9.67 -1.76 7.02
N LEU A 23 -9.39 -1.21 5.83
CA LEU A 23 -9.57 0.21 5.56
C LEU A 23 -11.05 0.59 5.74
N GLN A 24 -11.29 1.78 6.27
CA GLN A 24 -12.62 2.34 6.36
C GLN A 24 -12.98 3.11 5.07
N PRO A 25 -14.21 2.98 4.56
CA PRO A 25 -14.69 3.80 3.46
C PRO A 25 -14.76 5.27 3.88
N GLY A 26 -14.69 6.18 2.93
CA GLY A 26 -14.79 7.61 3.19
C GLY A 26 -13.88 8.45 2.32
N LEU A 27 -13.79 9.72 2.65
CA LEU A 27 -12.92 10.67 1.97
C LEU A 27 -11.50 10.55 2.55
N TRP A 28 -10.54 10.34 1.67
CA TRP A 28 -9.14 10.19 2.00
C TRP A 28 -8.31 11.33 1.41
N GLU A 29 -7.39 11.86 2.19
CA GLU A 29 -6.32 12.72 1.73
C GLU A 29 -5.09 11.88 1.48
N ILE A 30 -4.56 11.92 0.26
CA ILE A 30 -3.40 11.15 -0.19
C ILE A 30 -2.29 12.11 -0.56
N VAL A 31 -1.10 11.87 -0.01
CA VAL A 31 0.11 12.64 -0.32
C VAL A 31 1.11 11.72 -0.99
N ASN A 32 1.51 12.08 -2.20
CA ASN A 32 2.59 11.44 -2.94
C ASN A 32 3.84 12.32 -2.85
N THR A 33 4.88 11.79 -2.21
CA THR A 33 6.17 12.45 -2.04
C THR A 33 7.20 11.73 -2.91
N PRO A 34 7.65 12.34 -4.02
CA PRO A 34 8.76 11.82 -4.80
C PRO A 34 10.02 11.69 -3.96
N GLY A 35 10.76 10.62 -4.15
CA GLY A 35 12.00 10.34 -3.42
C GLY A 35 13.21 10.45 -4.31
N VAL A 36 13.66 9.35 -4.90
CA VAL A 36 14.93 9.25 -5.63
C VAL A 36 14.71 8.60 -6.99
N ALA A 37 15.41 9.11 -8.02
CA ALA A 37 15.59 8.43 -9.29
C ALA A 37 17.00 7.87 -9.38
N THR A 38 17.14 6.66 -9.93
CA THR A 38 18.46 6.04 -10.19
C THR A 38 18.53 5.50 -11.61
N LEU A 39 19.72 5.52 -12.20
CA LEU A 39 20.07 4.80 -13.42
C LEU A 39 21.18 3.79 -13.10
N ASP A 40 20.91 2.50 -13.33
CA ASP A 40 21.83 1.40 -12.96
C ASP A 40 22.30 1.47 -11.49
N GLY A 41 21.38 1.91 -10.61
CA GLY A 41 21.63 2.05 -9.17
C GLY A 41 22.41 3.30 -8.76
N ARG A 42 22.74 4.19 -9.70
CA ARG A 42 23.34 5.51 -9.41
C ARG A 42 22.26 6.56 -9.29
N GLU A 43 22.27 7.31 -8.22
CA GLU A 43 21.36 8.44 -8.01
C GLU A 43 21.52 9.51 -9.10
N LEU A 44 20.39 10.04 -9.55
CA LEU A 44 20.31 11.11 -10.54
C LEU A 44 19.90 12.40 -9.83
N ASP A 45 20.88 13.11 -9.26
CA ASP A 45 20.66 14.30 -8.43
C ASP A 45 20.00 15.46 -9.19
N ASP A 46 20.23 15.54 -10.50
CA ASP A 46 19.75 16.63 -11.35
C ASP A 46 18.38 16.33 -12.02
N LEU A 47 17.76 15.16 -11.76
CA LEU A 47 16.50 14.81 -12.35
C LEU A 47 15.34 15.43 -11.54
N PRO A 48 14.54 16.35 -12.12
CA PRO A 48 13.40 16.92 -11.42
C PRO A 48 12.29 15.87 -11.26
N LEU A 49 12.12 15.36 -10.05
CA LEU A 49 11.10 14.33 -9.72
C LEU A 49 9.68 14.88 -9.59
N GLY A 50 9.52 16.18 -9.77
CA GLY A 50 8.24 16.87 -9.61
C GLY A 50 7.92 17.24 -8.15
N PRO A 51 6.85 18.00 -7.95
CA PRO A 51 6.44 18.44 -6.62
C PRO A 51 5.73 17.34 -5.82
N ILE A 52 5.69 17.52 -4.51
CA ILE A 52 4.77 16.76 -3.65
C ILE A 52 3.34 17.02 -4.13
N LYS A 53 2.58 15.96 -4.34
CA LYS A 53 1.18 16.02 -4.77
C LYS A 53 0.26 15.60 -3.63
N THR A 54 -0.72 16.43 -3.33
CA THR A 54 -1.80 16.10 -2.39
C THR A 54 -3.12 16.07 -3.14
N GLN A 55 -3.90 15.03 -2.90
CA GLN A 55 -5.22 14.90 -3.51
C GLN A 55 -6.22 14.31 -2.52
N GLN A 56 -7.49 14.55 -2.77
CA GLN A 56 -8.59 13.96 -2.01
C GLN A 56 -9.34 12.96 -2.89
N VAL A 57 -9.53 11.76 -2.35
CA VAL A 57 -10.13 10.64 -3.05
C VAL A 57 -11.22 10.01 -2.18
N CYS A 58 -12.39 9.79 -2.75
CA CYS A 58 -13.42 9.00 -2.10
C CYS A 58 -13.13 7.51 -2.28
N LEU A 59 -13.06 6.77 -1.19
CA LEU A 59 -13.04 5.31 -1.16
C LEU A 59 -14.43 4.80 -0.80
N PRO A 60 -15.25 4.39 -1.77
CA PRO A 60 -16.55 3.82 -1.50
C PRO A 60 -16.43 2.40 -0.92
N ALA A 61 -17.41 1.98 -0.14
CA ALA A 61 -17.42 0.65 0.48
C ALA A 61 -17.28 -0.50 -0.54
N ALA A 62 -17.75 -0.31 -1.75
CA ALA A 62 -17.66 -1.32 -2.81
C ALA A 62 -16.20 -1.58 -3.27
N GLU A 63 -15.31 -0.58 -3.19
CA GLU A 63 -13.90 -0.72 -3.56
C GLU A 63 -13.07 -1.43 -2.48
N LEU A 64 -13.59 -1.62 -1.28
CA LEU A 64 -12.93 -2.37 -0.21
C LEU A 64 -12.78 -3.86 -0.52
N ALA A 65 -13.48 -4.38 -1.52
CA ALA A 65 -13.33 -5.74 -2.01
C ALA A 65 -11.93 -5.96 -2.68
N ASP A 66 -11.32 -4.90 -3.22
CA ASP A 66 -9.99 -4.92 -3.83
C ASP A 66 -9.18 -3.68 -3.40
N PRO A 67 -8.76 -3.63 -2.13
CA PRO A 67 -8.04 -2.47 -1.60
C PRO A 67 -6.65 -2.28 -2.24
N ALA A 68 -6.09 -3.29 -2.89
CA ALA A 68 -4.82 -3.17 -3.61
C ALA A 68 -4.89 -2.12 -4.73
N ARG A 69 -6.02 -2.04 -5.43
CA ARG A 69 -6.25 -1.01 -6.45
C ARG A 69 -6.32 0.40 -5.89
N PHE A 70 -6.86 0.54 -4.69
CA PHE A 70 -6.89 1.83 -4.02
C PHE A 70 -5.47 2.33 -3.71
N PHE A 71 -4.61 1.46 -3.18
CA PHE A 71 -3.21 1.83 -2.89
C PHE A 71 -2.38 2.11 -4.15
N ALA A 72 -2.63 1.38 -5.24
CA ALA A 72 -1.86 1.52 -6.48
C ALA A 72 -2.34 2.68 -7.38
N ARG A 73 -3.50 3.26 -7.12
CA ARG A 73 -4.19 4.27 -7.95
C ARG A 73 -3.29 5.42 -8.43
N ASP A 74 -2.45 5.94 -7.55
CA ASP A 74 -1.73 7.20 -7.78
C ASP A 74 -0.30 7.02 -8.25
N THR A 75 0.22 5.80 -8.15
CA THR A 75 1.58 5.48 -8.58
C THR A 75 1.62 4.71 -9.88
N ALA A 76 0.49 4.12 -10.26
CA ALA A 76 0.48 3.10 -11.29
C ALA A 76 -0.91 2.91 -11.92
N ALA A 77 -1.56 4.00 -12.33
CA ALA A 77 -2.91 3.96 -12.89
C ALA A 77 -3.03 2.96 -14.07
N ASP A 78 -1.96 2.80 -14.85
CA ASP A 78 -1.92 1.92 -16.02
C ASP A 78 -1.26 0.56 -15.73
N CYS A 79 -0.76 0.33 -14.52
CA CYS A 79 -0.11 -0.93 -14.16
C CYS A 79 -1.13 -2.01 -13.83
N ARG A 80 -0.85 -3.23 -14.25
CA ARG A 80 -1.60 -4.42 -13.88
C ARG A 80 -1.06 -4.96 -12.55
N ILE A 81 -1.89 -5.16 -11.54
CA ILE A 81 -1.50 -5.82 -10.31
C ILE A 81 -1.24 -7.30 -10.61
N VAL A 82 -0.03 -7.76 -10.33
CA VAL A 82 0.42 -9.15 -10.52
C VAL A 82 0.18 -9.95 -9.25
N SER A 83 0.49 -9.36 -8.10
CA SER A 83 0.24 -9.97 -6.80
C SER A 83 0.01 -8.91 -5.74
N SER A 84 -0.77 -9.27 -4.73
CA SER A 84 -0.98 -8.43 -3.56
C SER A 84 -1.11 -9.27 -2.30
N SER A 85 -0.59 -8.76 -1.20
CA SER A 85 -0.75 -9.31 0.14
C SER A 85 -1.09 -8.17 1.09
N LEU A 86 -2.28 -8.27 1.70
CA LEU A 86 -2.75 -7.33 2.71
C LEU A 86 -3.13 -8.14 3.95
N ALA A 87 -2.21 -8.22 4.90
CA ALA A 87 -2.41 -9.02 6.10
C ALA A 87 -1.82 -8.30 7.32
N ALA A 88 -2.51 -8.37 8.45
CA ALA A 88 -2.05 -7.83 9.74
C ALA A 88 -1.56 -6.36 9.66
N GLY A 89 -2.24 -5.52 8.86
CA GLY A 89 -1.87 -4.12 8.69
C GLY A 89 -0.63 -3.89 7.81
N GLN A 90 -0.17 -4.90 7.09
CA GLN A 90 0.92 -4.79 6.13
C GLN A 90 0.39 -4.83 4.69
N VAL A 91 1.06 -4.09 3.81
CA VAL A 91 0.81 -4.05 2.36
C VAL A 91 2.07 -4.47 1.62
N ILE A 92 1.91 -5.40 0.69
CA ILE A 92 2.90 -5.71 -0.34
C ILE A 92 2.12 -5.85 -1.65
N ILE A 93 2.39 -5.01 -2.63
CA ILE A 93 1.77 -5.05 -3.94
C ILE A 93 2.87 -5.06 -4.99
N VAL A 94 2.75 -5.95 -5.95
CA VAL A 94 3.63 -6.02 -7.13
C VAL A 94 2.77 -5.83 -8.38
N GLY A 95 3.20 -4.95 -9.25
CA GLY A 95 2.55 -4.65 -10.51
C GLY A 95 3.49 -4.75 -11.71
N ALA A 96 2.92 -4.91 -12.88
CA ALA A 96 3.58 -4.81 -14.17
C ALA A 96 3.02 -3.59 -14.90
N CYS A 97 3.89 -2.67 -15.28
CA CYS A 97 3.54 -1.40 -15.89
C CYS A 97 3.91 -1.41 -17.37
N PRO A 98 3.01 -1.04 -18.29
CA PRO A 98 3.34 -0.99 -19.70
C PRO A 98 4.42 0.07 -19.96
N ASN A 99 5.41 -0.29 -20.75
CA ASN A 99 6.38 0.64 -21.32
C ASN A 99 6.19 0.68 -22.84
N PRO A 100 5.32 1.56 -23.34
CA PRO A 100 4.92 1.55 -24.75
C PRO A 100 6.07 1.93 -25.71
N GLU A 101 7.08 2.65 -25.22
CA GLU A 101 8.20 3.09 -26.06
C GLU A 101 9.17 1.94 -26.37
N GLU A 102 9.37 1.04 -25.40
CA GLU A 102 10.32 -0.08 -25.51
C GLU A 102 9.64 -1.43 -25.77
N GLY A 103 8.29 -1.49 -25.68
CA GLY A 103 7.54 -2.72 -25.89
C GLY A 103 7.75 -3.79 -24.81
N ASN A 104 8.33 -3.43 -23.67
CA ASN A 104 8.52 -4.30 -22.49
C ASN A 104 7.62 -3.85 -21.33
N GLU A 105 7.64 -4.60 -20.23
CA GLU A 105 6.94 -4.22 -19.01
C GLU A 105 7.94 -3.75 -17.94
N GLY A 106 7.67 -2.61 -17.33
CA GLY A 106 8.30 -2.19 -16.10
C GLY A 106 7.67 -2.87 -14.88
N ALA A 107 8.29 -2.73 -13.73
CA ALA A 107 7.80 -3.25 -12.47
C ALA A 107 7.36 -2.12 -11.53
N LEU A 108 6.31 -2.37 -10.74
CA LEU A 108 5.90 -1.57 -9.60
C LEU A 108 6.00 -2.41 -8.35
N GLU A 109 6.51 -1.83 -7.28
CA GLU A 109 6.43 -2.39 -5.94
C GLU A 109 5.91 -1.33 -4.96
N LEU A 110 4.91 -1.72 -4.13
CA LEU A 110 4.47 -0.92 -2.99
C LEU A 110 4.60 -1.78 -1.75
N LYS A 111 5.21 -1.21 -0.71
CA LYS A 111 5.38 -1.87 0.60
C LYS A 111 5.12 -0.90 1.72
N GLY A 112 4.48 -1.37 2.78
CA GLY A 112 4.32 -0.56 3.99
C GLY A 112 3.28 -1.08 4.93
N ARG A 113 2.63 -0.15 5.61
CA ARG A 113 1.63 -0.46 6.64
C ARG A 113 0.36 0.33 6.42
N TYR A 114 -0.73 -0.24 6.88
CA TYR A 114 -2.03 0.42 6.91
C TYR A 114 -2.77 0.13 8.21
N GLU A 115 -3.61 1.05 8.57
CA GLU A 115 -4.57 1.02 9.66
C GLU A 115 -5.96 1.36 9.09
N PRO A 116 -7.06 1.19 9.83
CA PRO A 116 -8.37 1.48 9.30
C PRO A 116 -8.55 2.89 8.73
N THR A 117 -7.80 3.88 9.22
CA THR A 117 -7.94 5.30 8.85
C THR A 117 -6.66 5.96 8.32
N SER A 118 -5.58 5.19 8.16
CA SER A 118 -4.31 5.71 7.65
C SER A 118 -3.47 4.64 6.98
N TYR A 119 -2.54 5.07 6.13
CA TYR A 119 -1.50 4.21 5.59
C TYR A 119 -0.21 4.98 5.29
N GLN A 120 0.88 4.23 5.23
CA GLN A 120 2.19 4.73 4.86
C GLN A 120 2.90 3.65 4.04
N LEU A 121 3.17 3.95 2.77
CA LEU A 121 3.78 3.04 1.82
C LEU A 121 5.00 3.67 1.18
N ASP A 122 6.02 2.87 0.98
CA ASP A 122 7.10 3.16 0.05
C ASP A 122 6.74 2.54 -1.30
N PHE A 123 7.00 3.25 -2.38
CA PHE A 123 6.83 2.74 -3.74
C PHE A 123 8.13 2.79 -4.51
N ALA A 124 8.31 1.86 -5.43
CA ALA A 124 9.36 1.87 -6.43
C ALA A 124 8.79 1.41 -7.76
N THR A 125 9.11 2.15 -8.83
CA THR A 125 8.87 1.72 -10.21
C THR A 125 10.20 1.49 -10.88
N ARG A 126 10.30 0.44 -11.69
CA ARG A 126 11.51 0.07 -12.41
C ARG A 126 11.17 -0.15 -13.88
N ALA A 127 11.92 0.46 -14.75
CA ALA A 127 11.86 0.22 -16.19
C ALA A 127 13.27 0.02 -16.73
N GLU A 128 13.39 -0.78 -17.78
CA GLU A 128 14.64 -1.03 -18.49
C GLU A 128 14.50 -0.54 -19.93
N ASP A 129 15.43 0.26 -20.39
CA ASP A 129 15.55 0.76 -21.75
C ASP A 129 16.96 0.60 -22.27
N PHE A 130 17.25 1.16 -23.45
CA PHE A 130 18.58 1.11 -24.08
C PHE A 130 19.66 1.87 -23.29
N GLN A 131 19.29 2.74 -22.35
CA GLN A 131 20.23 3.50 -21.50
C GLN A 131 20.58 2.75 -20.22
N GLY A 132 19.76 1.77 -19.80
CA GLY A 132 19.94 0.99 -18.60
C GLY A 132 18.67 0.80 -17.79
N VAL A 133 18.83 0.50 -16.50
CA VAL A 133 17.73 0.28 -15.58
C VAL A 133 17.42 1.56 -14.81
N MET A 134 16.28 2.18 -15.13
CA MET A 134 15.75 3.35 -14.44
C MET A 134 14.86 2.90 -13.26
N THR A 135 15.09 3.47 -12.09
CA THR A 135 14.21 3.27 -10.93
C THR A 135 13.75 4.60 -10.36
N PHE A 136 12.48 4.74 -10.10
CA PHE A 136 11.91 5.86 -9.35
C PHE A 136 11.32 5.34 -8.06
N SER A 137 11.60 6.02 -6.95
CA SER A 137 11.04 5.68 -5.65
C SER A 137 10.42 6.89 -4.97
N GLY A 138 9.60 6.63 -3.96
CA GLY A 138 8.99 7.68 -3.17
C GLY A 138 8.09 7.10 -2.08
N LYS A 139 7.25 7.98 -1.51
CA LYS A 139 6.35 7.62 -0.42
C LYS A 139 4.92 8.03 -0.74
N LEU A 140 3.99 7.18 -0.34
CA LEU A 140 2.57 7.45 -0.31
C LEU A 140 2.10 7.44 1.14
N THR A 141 1.44 8.49 1.56
CA THR A 141 0.73 8.51 2.83
C THR A 141 -0.73 8.83 2.58
N GLY A 142 -1.61 8.14 3.28
CA GLY A 142 -3.04 8.38 3.20
C GLY A 142 -3.65 8.53 4.58
N ARG A 143 -4.63 9.42 4.69
CA ARG A 143 -5.38 9.65 5.91
C ARG A 143 -6.86 9.84 5.57
N ARG A 144 -7.73 9.10 6.27
CA ARG A 144 -9.16 9.34 6.17
C ARG A 144 -9.52 10.66 6.84
N ILE A 145 -10.19 11.54 6.12
CA ILE A 145 -10.53 12.88 6.59
C ILE A 145 -12.04 13.12 6.78
N GLY A 146 -12.86 12.15 6.39
CA GLY A 146 -14.32 12.27 6.57
C GLY A 146 -15.11 11.26 5.75
N GLU A 147 -16.37 11.58 5.56
CA GLU A 147 -17.27 10.83 4.67
C GLU A 147 -17.14 11.37 3.25
N CYS A 148 -17.43 10.50 2.24
CA CYS A 148 -17.55 10.97 0.87
C CYS A 148 -18.73 11.94 0.74
N THR A 149 -18.49 13.11 0.19
CA THR A 149 -19.58 14.03 -0.21
C THR A 149 -20.23 13.49 -1.48
N LYS A 150 -21.57 13.49 -1.50
CA LYS A 150 -22.38 13.12 -2.67
C LYS A 150 -22.26 14.18 -3.76
#